data_8fb855ff5fae079e3429418f9ff70322
#
_entry.id   8fb855ff5fae079e3429418f9ff70322
#
_cell.length_a   1.000
_cell.length_b   1.000
_cell.length_c   1.000
_cell.angle_alpha   90.00
_cell.angle_beta   90.00
_cell.angle_gamma   90.00
#
_symmetry.space_group_name_H-M   'P 1'
#
loop_
_entity.id
_entity.type
_entity.pdbx_description
1 polymer ?
#
loop_
_entity_poly.entity_id
_entity_poly.type
_entity_poly.pdbx_seq_one_letter_code
_entity_poly.pdbx_strand_id
1 'polypeptide(L)'
;MDLKEYQRLCKKTAKTDFGSKTEEIMCWGLGVCGEAGDIASCIKKTYAHKKDVKDGIRENIGDMLWYTAMICNFFNWDLNGLLEQNIEKLKQRFPEGFAYQSVD
;
A
#
# COMPACT_ATOMS: atom_id res chain seq x y z
N MET A 1 -5.13 4.29 17.08
CA MET A 1 -4.15 4.85 16.14
C MET A 1 -4.87 5.20 14.84
N ASP A 2 -4.70 6.42 14.37
CA ASP A 2 -5.21 6.85 13.07
C ASP A 2 -4.10 6.81 12.00
N LEU A 3 -4.44 7.10 10.74
CA LEU A 3 -3.47 7.04 9.65
C LEU A 3 -2.37 8.08 9.76
N LYS A 4 -2.64 9.23 10.33
CA LYS A 4 -1.64 10.27 10.55
C LYS A 4 -0.58 9.80 11.55
N GLU A 5 -1.03 9.19 12.64
CA GLU A 5 -0.14 8.61 13.64
C GLU A 5 0.64 7.43 13.05
N TYR A 6 -0.01 6.58 12.24
CA TYR A 6 0.66 5.49 11.56
C TYR A 6 1.80 6.00 10.66
N GLN A 7 1.52 7.03 9.84
CA GLN A 7 2.53 7.64 8.97
C GLN A 7 3.74 8.14 9.77
N ARG A 8 3.48 8.77 10.93
CA ARG A 8 4.52 9.26 11.81
C ARG A 8 5.36 8.11 12.40
N LEU A 9 4.69 7.05 12.84
CA LEU A 9 5.34 5.90 13.45
C LEU A 9 6.20 5.11 12.44
N CYS A 10 5.79 5.06 11.17
CA CYS A 10 6.58 4.38 10.14
C CYS A 10 7.99 4.95 10.03
N LYS A 11 8.16 6.25 10.25
CA LYS A 11 9.47 6.88 10.18
C LYS A 11 10.46 6.33 11.21
N LYS A 12 9.95 5.83 12.35
CA LYS A 12 10.80 5.34 13.44
C LYS A 12 11.50 4.04 13.11
N THR A 13 10.95 3.26 12.18
CA THR A 13 11.53 1.97 11.78
C THR A 13 12.18 2.03 10.41
N ALA A 14 12.25 3.22 9.82
CA ALA A 14 12.79 3.41 8.48
C ALA A 14 14.29 3.70 8.51
N LYS A 15 15.00 3.13 7.53
CA LYS A 15 16.38 3.50 7.24
C LYS A 15 16.45 4.98 6.88
N THR A 16 17.48 5.68 7.34
CA THR A 16 17.67 7.11 7.10
C THR A 16 18.96 7.45 6.35
N ASP A 17 19.89 6.50 6.23
CA ASP A 17 21.23 6.72 5.67
C ASP A 17 21.32 6.34 4.20
N PHE A 18 20.38 6.84 3.38
CA PHE A 18 20.44 6.64 1.93
C PHE A 18 21.48 7.58 1.32
N GLY A 19 22.10 7.13 0.24
CA GLY A 19 23.10 7.93 -0.47
C GLY A 19 22.51 9.13 -1.22
N SER A 20 21.22 9.07 -1.58
CA SER A 20 20.53 10.15 -2.28
C SER A 20 19.02 10.02 -2.09
N LYS A 21 18.29 11.08 -2.44
CA LYS A 21 16.82 11.07 -2.46
C LYS A 21 16.29 10.07 -3.50
N THR A 22 16.98 9.93 -4.61
CA THR A 22 16.62 8.96 -5.64
C THR A 22 16.71 7.53 -5.09
N GLU A 23 17.79 7.21 -4.40
CA GLU A 23 17.93 5.88 -3.77
C GLU A 23 16.84 5.63 -2.75
N GLU A 24 16.49 6.63 -1.95
CA GLU A 24 15.43 6.51 -0.95
C GLU A 24 14.10 6.18 -1.58
N ILE A 25 13.63 6.98 -2.55
CA ILE A 25 12.30 6.77 -3.14
C ILE A 25 12.24 5.47 -3.95
N MET A 26 13.32 5.07 -4.60
CA MET A 26 13.39 3.79 -5.29
C MET A 26 13.26 2.63 -4.32
N CYS A 27 13.87 2.73 -3.15
CA CYS A 27 13.73 1.71 -2.09
C CYS A 27 12.27 1.55 -1.67
N TRP A 28 11.57 2.65 -1.40
CA TRP A 28 10.16 2.59 -0.99
C TRP A 28 9.27 2.05 -2.10
N GLY A 29 9.49 2.50 -3.35
CA GLY A 29 8.71 2.04 -4.50
C GLY A 29 8.91 0.55 -4.80
N LEU A 30 10.16 0.09 -4.79
CA LEU A 30 10.47 -1.33 -4.99
C LEU A 30 9.93 -2.18 -3.84
N GLY A 31 9.91 -1.63 -2.61
CA GLY A 31 9.33 -2.30 -1.45
C GLY A 31 7.84 -2.58 -1.63
N VAL A 32 7.07 -1.62 -2.14
CA VAL A 32 5.64 -1.83 -2.46
C VAL A 32 5.48 -3.00 -3.44
N CYS A 33 6.28 -3.01 -4.50
CA CYS A 33 6.23 -4.06 -5.52
C CYS A 33 6.57 -5.43 -4.93
N GLY A 34 7.62 -5.51 -4.12
CA GLY A 34 8.04 -6.75 -3.47
C GLY A 34 6.96 -7.34 -2.57
N GLU A 35 6.36 -6.50 -1.73
CA GLU A 35 5.31 -6.96 -0.80
C GLU A 35 4.04 -7.34 -1.54
N ALA A 36 3.67 -6.61 -2.61
CA ALA A 36 2.54 -6.97 -3.46
C ALA A 36 2.75 -8.35 -4.10
N GLY A 37 3.96 -8.62 -4.58
CA GLY A 37 4.32 -9.94 -5.12
C GLY A 37 4.23 -11.05 -4.07
N ASP A 38 4.65 -10.77 -2.84
CA ASP A 38 4.56 -11.73 -1.74
C ASP A 38 3.11 -12.02 -1.37
N ILE A 39 2.24 -11.01 -1.37
CA ILE A 39 0.79 -11.21 -1.18
C ILE A 39 0.25 -12.16 -2.23
N ALA A 40 0.54 -11.90 -3.51
CA ALA A 40 0.09 -12.73 -4.61
C ALA A 40 0.59 -14.16 -4.48
N SER A 41 1.86 -14.35 -4.11
CA SER A 41 2.47 -15.65 -3.89
C SER A 41 1.79 -16.42 -2.74
N CYS A 42 1.50 -15.74 -1.63
CA CYS A 42 0.81 -16.35 -0.49
C CYS A 42 -0.62 -16.76 -0.83
N ILE A 43 -1.34 -15.94 -1.61
CA ILE A 43 -2.68 -16.29 -2.08
C ILE A 43 -2.62 -17.52 -2.97
N LYS A 44 -1.67 -17.57 -3.91
CA LYS A 44 -1.46 -18.72 -4.78
C LYS A 44 -1.20 -20.00 -3.98
N LYS A 45 -0.29 -19.93 -3.01
CA LYS A 45 0.05 -21.08 -2.17
C LYS A 45 -1.14 -21.57 -1.38
N THR A 46 -1.94 -20.67 -0.81
CA THR A 46 -3.08 -21.01 0.02
C THR A 46 -4.19 -21.69 -0.81
N TYR A 47 -4.53 -21.14 -1.96
CA TYR A 47 -5.71 -21.56 -2.71
C TYR A 47 -5.40 -22.47 -3.89
N ALA A 48 -4.26 -22.33 -4.57
CA ALA A 48 -3.89 -23.20 -5.68
C ALA A 48 -3.11 -24.43 -5.22
N HIS A 49 -2.23 -24.26 -4.21
CA HIS A 49 -1.39 -25.35 -3.72
C HIS A 49 -1.85 -25.91 -2.37
N LYS A 50 -2.95 -25.41 -1.84
CA LYS A 50 -3.59 -25.88 -0.59
C LYS A 50 -2.63 -25.88 0.61
N LYS A 51 -1.69 -24.94 0.63
CA LYS A 51 -0.77 -24.75 1.74
C LYS A 51 -1.17 -23.45 2.44
N ASP A 52 -1.76 -23.56 3.64
CA ASP A 52 -2.28 -22.39 4.35
C ASP A 52 -1.15 -21.46 4.80
N VAL A 53 -1.04 -20.31 4.15
CA VAL A 53 -0.11 -19.23 4.52
C VAL A 53 -0.85 -17.89 4.65
N LYS A 54 -2.10 -17.95 5.14
CA LYS A 54 -2.93 -16.74 5.30
C LYS A 54 -2.32 -15.70 6.23
N ASP A 55 -1.57 -16.14 7.24
CA ASP A 55 -0.87 -15.20 8.13
C ASP A 55 0.18 -14.39 7.38
N GLY A 56 0.84 -15.01 6.39
CA GLY A 56 1.75 -14.30 5.50
C GLY A 56 1.06 -13.23 4.67
N ILE A 57 -0.18 -13.48 4.21
CA ILE A 57 -0.96 -12.49 3.48
C ILE A 57 -1.19 -11.25 4.37
N ARG A 58 -1.62 -11.46 5.60
CA ARG A 58 -1.88 -10.36 6.56
C ARG A 58 -0.62 -9.54 6.82
N GLU A 59 0.47 -10.22 7.08
CA GLU A 59 1.75 -9.59 7.38
C GLU A 59 2.25 -8.75 6.20
N ASN A 60 2.18 -9.32 4.99
CA ASN A 60 2.64 -8.64 3.78
C ASN A 60 1.75 -7.44 3.42
N ILE A 61 0.45 -7.47 3.72
CA ILE A 61 -0.42 -6.31 3.56
C ILE A 61 0.07 -5.16 4.46
N GLY A 62 0.39 -5.46 5.72
CA GLY A 62 0.93 -4.46 6.63
C GLY A 62 2.24 -3.87 6.11
N ASP A 63 3.14 -4.73 5.64
CA ASP A 63 4.44 -4.30 5.11
C ASP A 63 4.28 -3.44 3.85
N MET A 64 3.33 -3.81 2.97
CA MET A 64 3.05 -3.01 1.76
C MET A 64 2.54 -1.61 2.13
N LEU A 65 1.65 -1.52 3.11
CA LEU A 65 1.14 -0.23 3.58
C LEU A 65 2.23 0.60 4.25
N TRP A 66 3.18 -0.06 4.93
CA TRP A 66 4.33 0.62 5.52
C TRP A 66 5.16 1.34 4.42
N TYR A 67 5.49 0.62 3.34
CA TYR A 67 6.21 1.23 2.21
C TYR A 67 5.38 2.34 1.56
N THR A 68 4.08 2.15 1.43
CA THR A 68 3.17 3.18 0.89
C THR A 68 3.21 4.44 1.77
N ALA A 69 3.16 4.28 3.08
CA ALA A 69 3.26 5.40 4.02
C ALA A 69 4.60 6.12 3.89
N MET A 70 5.68 5.37 3.67
CA MET A 70 7.01 5.98 3.48
C MET A 70 7.10 6.78 2.17
N ILE A 71 6.42 6.33 1.11
CA ILE A 71 6.30 7.14 -0.12
C ILE A 71 5.59 8.46 0.17
N CYS A 72 4.47 8.40 0.89
CA CYS A 72 3.75 9.61 1.29
C CYS A 72 4.62 10.54 2.14
N ASN A 73 5.37 9.99 3.07
CA ASN A 73 6.31 10.77 3.89
C ASN A 73 7.39 11.45 3.04
N PHE A 74 7.89 10.75 2.03
CA PHE A 74 8.92 11.29 1.14
C PHE A 74 8.44 12.54 0.40
N PHE A 75 7.17 12.54 -0.05
CA PHE A 75 6.59 13.65 -0.80
C PHE A 75 5.83 14.65 0.09
N ASN A 76 5.81 14.45 1.40
CA ASN A 76 5.00 15.24 2.34
C ASN A 76 3.50 15.19 2.02
N TRP A 77 3.02 14.05 1.55
CA TRP A 77 1.60 13.82 1.33
C TRP A 77 0.97 13.22 2.58
N ASP A 78 -0.26 13.63 2.89
CA ASP A 78 -1.05 13.07 3.96
C ASP A 78 -1.77 11.82 3.45
N LEU A 79 -1.43 10.65 3.98
CA LEU A 79 -2.01 9.37 3.55
C LEU A 79 -3.53 9.36 3.75
N ASN A 80 -4.02 9.90 4.86
CA ASN A 80 -5.47 9.97 5.11
C ASN A 80 -6.18 10.79 4.04
N GLY A 81 -5.63 11.97 3.73
CA GLY A 81 -6.18 12.84 2.69
C GLY A 81 -6.19 12.19 1.30
N LEU A 82 -5.11 11.47 0.98
CA LEU A 82 -5.00 10.73 -0.27
C LEU A 82 -6.08 9.64 -0.38
N LEU A 83 -6.34 8.93 0.71
CA LEU A 83 -7.37 7.89 0.74
C LEU A 83 -8.78 8.50 0.67
N GLU A 84 -9.02 9.64 1.32
CA GLU A 84 -10.29 10.35 1.20
C GLU A 84 -10.55 10.81 -0.25
N GLN A 85 -9.53 11.35 -0.91
CA GLN A 85 -9.63 11.73 -2.33
C GLN A 85 -9.92 10.53 -3.22
N ASN A 86 -9.33 9.40 -2.92
CA ASN A 86 -9.58 8.15 -3.66
C ASN A 86 -11.04 7.73 -3.53
N ILE A 87 -11.59 7.74 -2.31
CA ILE A 87 -13.00 7.41 -2.07
C ILE A 87 -13.92 8.39 -2.80
N GLU A 88 -13.62 9.68 -2.73
CA GLU A 88 -14.44 10.71 -3.39
C GLU A 88 -14.45 10.53 -4.92
N LYS A 89 -13.31 10.22 -5.50
CA LYS A 89 -13.20 9.93 -6.93
C LYS A 89 -14.07 8.73 -7.31
N LEU A 90 -14.07 7.67 -6.49
CA LEU A 90 -14.86 6.47 -6.74
C LEU A 90 -16.36 6.73 -6.59
N LYS A 91 -16.77 7.59 -5.64
CA LYS A 91 -18.17 8.00 -5.51
C LYS A 91 -18.67 8.75 -6.73
N GLN A 92 -17.85 9.61 -7.30
CA GLN A 92 -18.20 10.34 -8.53
C GLN A 92 -18.34 9.39 -9.72
N ARG A 93 -17.48 8.38 -9.80
CA ARG A 93 -17.51 7.36 -10.86
C ARG A 93 -18.68 6.40 -10.71
N PHE A 94 -19.03 6.04 -9.48
CA PHE A 94 -20.07 5.07 -9.15
C PHE A 94 -21.04 5.65 -8.10
N PRO A 95 -21.82 6.70 -8.43
CA PRO A 95 -22.67 7.37 -7.44
C PRO A 95 -23.75 6.47 -6.84
N GLU A 96 -24.19 5.45 -7.59
CA GLU A 96 -25.21 4.49 -7.15
C GLU A 96 -24.61 3.14 -6.78
N GLY A 97 -23.29 3.10 -6.49
CA GLY A 97 -22.55 1.86 -6.25
C GLY A 97 -21.99 1.27 -7.54
N PHE A 98 -21.33 0.12 -7.45
CA PHE A 98 -20.67 -0.49 -8.59
C PHE A 98 -21.67 -0.79 -9.72
N ALA A 99 -21.30 -0.44 -10.95
CA ALA A 99 -22.02 -0.78 -12.17
C ALA A 99 -21.01 -0.90 -13.31
N TYR A 100 -21.28 -1.83 -14.24
CA TYR A 100 -20.47 -1.91 -15.46
C TYR A 100 -20.71 -0.68 -16.29
N GLN A 101 -19.64 -0.08 -16.82
CA GLN A 101 -19.75 1.08 -17.71
C GLN A 101 -20.22 0.61 -19.06
N SER A 102 -21.16 1.37 -19.66
CA SER A 102 -21.57 1.06 -21.03
C SER A 102 -20.43 1.39 -22.00
N VAL A 103 -20.25 0.51 -22.98
CA VAL A 103 -19.28 0.69 -24.06
C VAL A 103 -20.06 1.11 -25.29
N ASP A 104 -19.96 2.39 -25.62
CA ASP A 104 -20.62 2.95 -26.82
C ASP A 104 -19.73 2.84 -28.04
#